data_92e2a8d6b8e3522c854961ceb91f2938
#
_entry.id   92e2a8d6b8e3522c854961ceb91f2938
#
_cell.length_a   1.000
_cell.length_b   1.000
_cell.length_c   1.000
_cell.angle_alpha   90.00
_cell.angle_beta   90.00
_cell.angle_gamma   90.00
#
_symmetry.space_group_name_H-M   'P 1'
#
loop_
_entity.id
_entity.type
_entity.pdbx_description
1 polymer ?
#
loop_
_entity_poly.entity_id
_entity_poly.type
_entity_poly.pdbx_seq_one_letter_code
_entity_poly.pdbx_strand_id
1 'polypeptide(L)'
;MKKKNTFTYLLIGLGLCFSSLGSGLRADTPENYTNNRYPLVRKPLMELPLGSIKAKGWLQEMLVRQKNGATGQMDKLYPLVMGERNGWLGGDGDQWERGPYWIDGLLPLAYILDDAQLKAKVQPWIEWALKSQREDGFFGPAKDYPGEAGIQRDNSHDWWPRMVMLKILQQYYSATNDQRVIRFMTDYFRYQLKTLPEKPLGNWTFWAEFRACDNLQAVYWLYNITGDSFLLDLGKLIHQQSFSFVDMVNRGDLKRINTIHCVNLAQGIKEPVIYYQQEPDKMYLDAVKCAFRDIRQFHGQPQGMYGGDEALHGNNPTQGSELCSAVELMYSLEKMVEITGDIDFADHLERIAFNALPTQISDDFMTKQYFQQANQVMVSRHRRNFDQDHGGTDNCFGLLTGYPCCASNMHQGWPKFTQSLWYATPDGGLAVTAYAPSE
;
A
#
# COMPACT_ATOMS: atom_id res chain seq x y z
N MET A 1 30.52 77.34 -44.24
CA MET A 1 29.35 76.87 -43.52
C MET A 1 29.60 75.47 -43.07
N LYS A 2 29.48 75.23 -41.84
CA LYS A 2 29.81 74.14 -40.91
C LYS A 2 30.24 72.76 -41.45
N LYS A 3 31.56 72.47 -41.19
CA LYS A 3 32.18 71.15 -41.29
C LYS A 3 31.67 70.26 -40.13
N LYS A 4 31.32 68.98 -40.39
CA LYS A 4 31.18 67.93 -39.38
C LYS A 4 32.43 67.06 -39.45
N ASN A 5 33.13 66.97 -38.31
CA ASN A 5 34.22 66.05 -38.09
C ASN A 5 33.67 64.73 -37.65
N THR A 6 34.07 63.65 -38.29
CA THR A 6 33.82 62.29 -37.90
C THR A 6 35.05 61.71 -37.22
N PHE A 7 34.98 61.41 -35.92
CA PHE A 7 36.01 60.66 -35.19
C PHE A 7 35.71 59.23 -35.24
N THR A 8 36.59 58.40 -35.77
CA THR A 8 36.52 56.93 -35.74
C THR A 8 37.35 56.44 -34.57
N TYR A 9 36.71 55.79 -33.58
CA TYR A 9 37.41 55.07 -32.52
C TYR A 9 37.55 53.62 -32.91
N LEU A 10 38.80 53.16 -33.01
CA LEU A 10 39.14 51.74 -33.14
C LEU A 10 39.18 51.09 -31.72
N LEU A 11 38.23 50.24 -31.38
CA LEU A 11 38.25 49.47 -30.16
C LEU A 11 38.73 48.04 -30.45
N ILE A 12 39.97 47.75 -30.00
CA ILE A 12 40.51 46.39 -29.96
C ILE A 12 39.98 45.74 -28.75
N GLY A 13 39.00 44.77 -28.90
CA GLY A 13 38.47 43.92 -27.84
C GLY A 13 39.29 42.67 -27.76
N LEU A 14 40.08 42.48 -26.68
CA LEU A 14 40.62 41.19 -26.28
C LEU A 14 39.46 40.35 -25.76
N GLY A 15 39.06 39.30 -26.48
CA GLY A 15 38.14 38.28 -26.03
C GLY A 15 38.85 37.30 -25.10
N LEU A 16 38.60 37.41 -23.79
CA LEU A 16 38.90 36.37 -22.82
C LEU A 16 37.74 35.36 -22.82
N CYS A 17 37.98 34.20 -23.47
CA CYS A 17 37.11 33.04 -23.29
C CYS A 17 37.23 32.50 -21.85
N PHE A 18 36.28 32.82 -20.99
CA PHE A 18 36.06 32.05 -19.76
C PHE A 18 35.22 30.83 -20.11
N SER A 19 35.85 29.69 -20.30
CA SER A 19 35.19 28.40 -20.23
C SER A 19 34.86 28.10 -18.75
N SER A 20 33.65 28.45 -18.33
CA SER A 20 33.11 27.99 -17.06
C SER A 20 32.79 26.52 -17.20
N LEU A 21 33.70 25.65 -16.74
CA LEU A 21 33.40 24.28 -16.34
C LEU A 21 32.49 24.35 -15.10
N GLY A 22 31.22 24.50 -15.34
CA GLY A 22 30.18 24.25 -14.33
C GLY A 22 30.05 22.76 -14.15
N SER A 23 30.92 22.14 -13.34
CA SER A 23 30.61 20.87 -12.70
C SER A 23 29.51 21.14 -11.69
N GLY A 24 28.27 21.09 -12.16
CA GLY A 24 27.11 20.97 -11.26
C GLY A 24 27.30 19.71 -10.43
N LEU A 25 27.69 19.88 -9.17
CA LEU A 25 27.51 18.86 -8.15
C LEU A 25 26.02 18.53 -8.16
N ARG A 26 25.63 17.47 -8.86
CA ARG A 26 24.36 16.78 -8.55
C ARG A 26 24.52 16.36 -7.10
N ALA A 27 23.73 16.97 -6.23
CA ALA A 27 23.51 16.41 -4.91
C ALA A 27 23.08 14.97 -5.12
N ASP A 28 23.86 14.00 -4.61
CA ASP A 28 23.48 12.60 -4.62
C ASP A 28 22.14 12.50 -3.89
N THR A 29 21.08 12.28 -4.67
CA THR A 29 19.76 11.97 -4.09
C THR A 29 19.92 10.69 -3.29
N PRO A 30 19.40 10.62 -2.05
CA PRO A 30 19.46 9.40 -1.26
C PRO A 30 18.97 8.21 -2.08
N GLU A 31 19.64 7.06 -2.02
CA GLU A 31 19.31 5.87 -2.82
C GLU A 31 17.88 5.36 -2.61
N ASN A 32 17.25 5.68 -1.47
CA ASN A 32 15.86 5.35 -1.14
C ASN A 32 14.83 6.36 -1.66
N TYR A 33 15.24 7.28 -2.55
CA TYR A 33 14.43 8.32 -3.12
C TYR A 33 14.76 8.48 -4.61
N THR A 34 14.26 7.56 -5.42
CA THR A 34 14.59 7.51 -6.85
C THR A 34 13.34 7.33 -7.71
N ASN A 35 13.39 7.88 -8.92
CA ASN A 35 12.38 7.61 -9.92
C ASN A 35 12.62 6.24 -10.58
N ASN A 36 11.65 5.79 -11.37
CA ASN A 36 11.77 4.56 -12.14
C ASN A 36 13.01 4.59 -13.05
N ARG A 37 13.75 3.48 -12.99
CA ARG A 37 14.87 3.16 -13.89
C ARG A 37 14.32 2.65 -15.22
N TYR A 38 14.92 3.05 -16.35
CA TYR A 38 14.60 2.46 -17.65
C TYR A 38 14.75 0.92 -17.62
N PRO A 39 13.85 0.12 -18.23
CA PRO A 39 12.76 0.52 -19.13
C PRO A 39 11.42 0.90 -18.48
N LEU A 40 11.32 0.90 -17.16
CA LEU A 40 10.09 1.33 -16.51
C LEU A 40 9.80 2.80 -16.84
N VAL A 41 8.50 3.11 -17.07
CA VAL A 41 8.04 4.49 -17.32
C VAL A 41 8.34 5.38 -16.12
N ARG A 42 8.91 6.55 -16.35
CA ARG A 42 9.16 7.54 -15.29
C ARG A 42 7.85 8.00 -14.67
N LYS A 43 7.83 7.99 -13.34
CA LYS A 43 6.69 8.48 -12.57
C LYS A 43 6.70 10.01 -12.48
N PRO A 44 5.54 10.67 -12.52
CA PRO A 44 5.43 12.09 -12.25
C PRO A 44 5.69 12.43 -10.78
N LEU A 45 5.44 11.49 -9.88
CA LEU A 45 5.59 11.66 -8.44
C LEU A 45 6.45 10.53 -7.86
N MET A 46 7.17 10.83 -6.79
CA MET A 46 8.05 9.89 -6.10
C MET A 46 7.80 9.97 -4.60
N GLU A 47 7.63 8.82 -3.98
CA GLU A 47 7.42 8.72 -2.53
C GLU A 47 8.64 9.26 -1.77
N LEU A 48 8.40 10.08 -0.75
CA LEU A 48 9.43 10.57 0.15
C LEU A 48 9.87 9.47 1.13
N PRO A 49 11.09 9.50 1.67
CA PRO A 49 11.52 8.54 2.68
C PRO A 49 10.56 8.51 3.86
N LEU A 50 10.24 7.31 4.35
CA LEU A 50 9.32 7.15 5.46
C LEU A 50 9.78 7.90 6.71
N GLY A 51 8.90 8.72 7.27
CA GLY A 51 9.18 9.59 8.41
C GLY A 51 9.70 10.98 8.03
N SER A 52 9.86 11.30 6.73
CA SER A 52 10.17 12.66 6.28
C SER A 52 9.00 13.63 6.50
N ILE A 53 7.77 13.14 6.34
CA ILE A 53 6.56 13.92 6.58
C ILE A 53 6.17 13.81 8.05
N LYS A 54 6.06 14.95 8.72
CA LYS A 54 5.65 15.04 10.13
C LYS A 54 4.22 15.54 10.23
N ALA A 55 3.34 14.72 10.78
CA ALA A 55 1.97 15.14 11.06
C ALA A 55 1.94 16.26 12.10
N LYS A 56 1.00 17.21 11.97
CA LYS A 56 0.74 18.31 12.89
C LYS A 56 -0.75 18.39 13.23
N GLY A 57 -1.09 19.23 14.21
CA GLY A 57 -2.48 19.51 14.59
C GLY A 57 -3.31 18.24 14.76
N TRP A 58 -4.52 18.24 14.21
CA TRP A 58 -5.45 17.12 14.35
C TRP A 58 -4.92 15.81 13.78
N LEU A 59 -4.11 15.83 12.71
CA LEU A 59 -3.54 14.60 12.15
C LEU A 59 -2.54 13.95 13.11
N GLN A 60 -1.69 14.77 13.75
CA GLN A 60 -0.79 14.27 14.79
C GLN A 60 -1.58 13.67 15.97
N GLU A 61 -2.68 14.32 16.39
CA GLU A 61 -3.54 13.79 17.46
C GLU A 61 -4.15 12.42 17.06
N MET A 62 -4.60 12.25 15.81
CA MET A 62 -5.10 10.98 15.32
C MET A 62 -4.04 9.88 15.38
N LEU A 63 -2.82 10.16 14.94
CA LEU A 63 -1.71 9.20 15.02
C LEU A 63 -1.33 8.87 16.46
N VAL A 64 -1.37 9.85 17.38
CA VAL A 64 -1.13 9.62 18.83
C VAL A 64 -2.24 8.77 19.45
N ARG A 65 -3.51 9.01 19.11
CA ARG A 65 -4.64 8.16 19.53
C ARG A 65 -4.45 6.74 19.02
N GLN A 66 -4.06 6.58 17.76
CA GLN A 66 -3.77 5.28 17.15
C GLN A 66 -2.62 4.54 17.87
N LYS A 67 -1.53 5.25 18.21
CA LYS A 67 -0.43 4.72 19.04
C LYS A 67 -0.93 4.23 20.40
N ASN A 68 -1.77 5.02 21.08
CA ASN A 68 -2.29 4.70 22.41
C ASN A 68 -3.45 3.69 22.38
N GLY A 69 -4.09 3.53 21.23
CA GLY A 69 -5.16 2.57 20.97
C GLY A 69 -4.66 1.20 20.53
N ALA A 70 -5.49 0.48 19.78
CA ALA A 70 -5.21 -0.88 19.37
C ALA A 70 -3.91 -1.02 18.58
N THR A 71 -3.58 -0.06 17.70
CA THR A 71 -2.36 -0.17 16.88
C THR A 71 -1.11 -0.37 17.73
N GLY A 72 -0.93 0.42 18.78
CA GLY A 72 0.23 0.28 19.67
C GLY A 72 0.16 -0.87 20.66
N GLN A 73 -1.00 -1.58 20.76
CA GLN A 73 -1.26 -2.53 21.82
C GLN A 73 -1.82 -3.90 21.35
N MET A 74 -1.83 -4.20 20.03
CA MET A 74 -2.41 -5.45 19.53
C MET A 74 -1.74 -6.70 20.10
N ASP A 75 -0.45 -6.66 20.40
CA ASP A 75 0.27 -7.73 21.10
C ASP A 75 -0.36 -8.11 22.45
N LYS A 76 -0.99 -7.14 23.12
CA LYS A 76 -1.69 -7.33 24.41
C LYS A 76 -3.19 -7.55 24.26
N LEU A 77 -3.81 -6.91 23.28
CA LEU A 77 -5.27 -6.95 23.05
C LEU A 77 -5.70 -8.21 22.29
N TYR A 78 -4.84 -8.73 21.42
CA TYR A 78 -5.09 -9.94 20.64
C TYR A 78 -3.88 -10.90 20.66
N PRO A 79 -3.42 -11.33 21.84
CA PRO A 79 -2.19 -12.12 22.00
C PRO A 79 -2.24 -13.47 21.31
N LEU A 80 -3.44 -14.04 21.09
CA LEU A 80 -3.61 -15.30 20.37
C LEU A 80 -3.02 -15.24 18.95
N VAL A 81 -3.15 -14.07 18.28
CA VAL A 81 -2.69 -13.87 16.91
C VAL A 81 -1.42 -13.01 16.86
N MET A 82 -1.34 -11.93 17.66
CA MET A 82 -0.25 -10.94 17.60
C MET A 82 0.84 -11.17 18.66
N GLY A 83 0.68 -12.21 19.50
CA GLY A 83 1.65 -12.52 20.56
C GLY A 83 2.85 -13.33 20.08
N GLU A 84 3.69 -13.75 21.03
CA GLU A 84 4.96 -14.45 20.79
C GLU A 84 4.85 -15.76 20.02
N ARG A 85 3.66 -16.41 20.05
CA ARG A 85 3.40 -17.61 19.25
C ARG A 85 3.21 -17.35 17.77
N ASN A 86 3.10 -16.10 17.32
CA ASN A 86 2.90 -15.81 15.90
C ASN A 86 4.01 -16.44 15.04
N GLY A 87 3.63 -17.05 13.93
CA GLY A 87 4.56 -17.72 13.02
C GLY A 87 5.59 -16.78 12.39
N TRP A 88 5.26 -15.50 12.25
CA TRP A 88 6.17 -14.44 11.78
C TRP A 88 7.11 -13.91 12.90
N LEU A 89 7.05 -14.51 14.08
CA LEU A 89 8.03 -14.39 15.16
C LEU A 89 8.75 -15.74 15.45
N GLY A 90 8.49 -16.75 14.61
CA GLY A 90 9.08 -18.09 14.75
C GLY A 90 8.25 -19.05 15.62
N GLY A 91 7.08 -18.64 16.05
CA GLY A 91 6.19 -19.47 16.85
C GLY A 91 5.34 -20.47 16.05
N ASP A 92 4.48 -21.21 16.75
CA ASP A 92 3.56 -22.20 16.19
C ASP A 92 2.12 -21.70 16.06
N GLY A 93 1.90 -20.40 16.25
CA GLY A 93 0.60 -19.74 16.21
C GLY A 93 0.17 -19.32 14.80
N ASP A 94 -0.48 -18.16 14.70
CA ASP A 94 -0.96 -17.62 13.42
C ASP A 94 0.19 -17.36 12.43
N GLN A 95 0.03 -17.86 11.21
CA GLN A 95 1.04 -17.74 10.15
C GLN A 95 0.51 -16.96 8.94
N TRP A 96 -0.76 -16.53 9.01
CA TRP A 96 -1.45 -15.89 7.90
C TRP A 96 -1.18 -14.38 7.83
N GLU A 97 -2.07 -13.63 7.18
CA GLU A 97 -1.92 -12.21 6.90
C GLU A 97 -2.03 -11.29 8.12
N ARG A 98 -2.67 -11.74 9.22
CA ARG A 98 -3.08 -10.85 10.32
C ARG A 98 -1.91 -10.22 11.06
N GLY A 99 -0.88 -10.98 11.38
CA GLY A 99 0.35 -10.44 11.97
C GLY A 99 1.03 -9.43 11.04
N PRO A 100 1.36 -9.81 9.79
CA PRO A 100 1.89 -8.88 8.80
C PRO A 100 1.04 -7.62 8.60
N TYR A 101 -0.27 -7.71 8.50
CA TYR A 101 -1.16 -6.53 8.37
C TYR A 101 -1.01 -5.56 9.53
N TRP A 102 -0.93 -6.06 10.75
CA TRP A 102 -0.69 -5.18 11.89
C TRP A 102 0.63 -4.43 11.77
N ILE A 103 1.70 -5.13 11.41
CA ILE A 103 3.03 -4.52 11.26
C ILE A 103 3.10 -3.56 10.07
N ASP A 104 2.35 -3.82 8.99
CA ASP A 104 2.24 -2.94 7.81
C ASP A 104 1.64 -1.56 8.15
N GLY A 105 0.90 -1.46 9.26
CA GLY A 105 0.40 -0.20 9.82
C GLY A 105 1.23 0.32 11.00
N LEU A 106 1.73 -0.55 11.87
CA LEU A 106 2.50 -0.17 13.05
C LEU A 106 3.87 0.43 12.67
N LEU A 107 4.55 -0.12 11.67
CA LEU A 107 5.85 0.35 11.23
C LEU A 107 5.80 1.81 10.75
N PRO A 108 4.97 2.20 9.78
CA PRO A 108 4.92 3.61 9.36
C PRO A 108 4.50 4.53 10.51
N LEU A 109 3.57 4.12 11.38
CA LEU A 109 3.21 4.89 12.56
C LEU A 109 4.43 5.15 13.47
N ALA A 110 5.25 4.11 13.70
CA ALA A 110 6.43 4.20 14.56
C ALA A 110 7.46 5.19 14.04
N TYR A 111 7.68 5.23 12.73
CA TYR A 111 8.67 6.11 12.11
C TYR A 111 8.15 7.53 11.86
N ILE A 112 6.87 7.73 11.54
CA ILE A 112 6.25 9.06 11.41
C ILE A 112 6.24 9.78 12.76
N LEU A 113 5.89 9.08 13.85
CA LEU A 113 5.91 9.62 15.21
C LEU A 113 7.31 9.67 15.84
N ASP A 114 8.30 9.04 15.20
CA ASP A 114 9.65 8.82 15.73
C ASP A 114 9.65 8.17 17.13
N ASP A 115 8.75 7.19 17.32
CA ASP A 115 8.50 6.58 18.63
C ASP A 115 9.35 5.34 18.87
N ALA A 116 10.26 5.41 19.84
CA ALA A 116 11.20 4.34 20.17
C ALA A 116 10.51 3.06 20.67
N GLN A 117 9.37 3.17 21.37
CA GLN A 117 8.66 2.00 21.90
C GLN A 117 7.95 1.24 20.76
N LEU A 118 7.33 1.97 19.82
CA LEU A 118 6.72 1.34 18.66
C LEU A 118 7.77 0.72 17.74
N LYS A 119 8.90 1.39 17.50
CA LYS A 119 10.03 0.83 16.75
C LYS A 119 10.54 -0.47 17.39
N ALA A 120 10.65 -0.51 18.72
CA ALA A 120 11.04 -1.71 19.45
C ALA A 120 10.04 -2.87 19.30
N LYS A 121 8.75 -2.60 19.12
CA LYS A 121 7.73 -3.62 18.83
C LYS A 121 7.82 -4.17 17.40
N VAL A 122 8.18 -3.34 16.45
CA VAL A 122 8.35 -3.72 15.03
C VAL A 122 9.60 -4.57 14.83
N GLN A 123 10.70 -4.22 15.49
CA GLN A 123 12.02 -4.79 15.23
C GLN A 123 12.08 -6.33 15.29
N PRO A 124 11.46 -7.04 16.25
CA PRO A 124 11.47 -8.51 16.26
C PRO A 124 10.88 -9.16 15.00
N TRP A 125 9.84 -8.56 14.40
CA TRP A 125 9.21 -9.04 13.17
C TRP A 125 10.14 -8.91 11.97
N ILE A 126 10.84 -7.78 11.87
CA ILE A 126 11.84 -7.54 10.82
C ILE A 126 13.01 -8.52 10.97
N GLU A 127 13.59 -8.61 12.16
CA GLU A 127 14.74 -9.48 12.40
C GLU A 127 14.40 -10.95 12.18
N TRP A 128 13.20 -11.38 12.61
CA TRP A 128 12.79 -12.75 12.36
C TRP A 128 12.56 -13.03 10.87
N ALA A 129 11.89 -12.13 10.15
CA ALA A 129 11.70 -12.27 8.71
C ALA A 129 13.05 -12.42 7.98
N LEU A 130 14.01 -11.52 8.24
CA LEU A 130 15.34 -11.56 7.64
C LEU A 130 16.09 -12.85 8.01
N LYS A 131 16.03 -13.29 9.27
CA LYS A 131 16.68 -14.50 9.75
C LYS A 131 16.07 -15.79 9.21
N SER A 132 14.77 -15.77 8.89
CA SER A 132 14.04 -16.95 8.43
C SER A 132 14.38 -17.37 7.00
N GLN A 133 15.14 -16.53 6.26
CA GLN A 133 15.49 -16.83 4.87
C GLN A 133 16.38 -18.07 4.77
N ARG A 134 15.98 -19.00 3.92
CA ARG A 134 16.70 -20.23 3.62
C ARG A 134 17.72 -20.00 2.50
N GLU A 135 18.58 -20.98 2.29
CA GLU A 135 19.60 -20.95 1.22
C GLU A 135 18.98 -20.86 -0.19
N ASP A 136 17.76 -21.38 -0.38
CA ASP A 136 17.04 -21.28 -1.65
C ASP A 136 16.36 -19.92 -1.88
N GLY A 137 16.39 -19.03 -0.88
CA GLY A 137 15.79 -17.70 -0.91
C GLY A 137 14.37 -17.62 -0.31
N PHE A 138 13.70 -18.76 -0.05
CA PHE A 138 12.40 -18.75 0.64
C PHE A 138 12.51 -18.18 2.06
N PHE A 139 11.47 -17.48 2.53
CA PHE A 139 11.45 -16.90 3.88
C PHE A 139 10.06 -16.98 4.53
N GLY A 140 10.02 -16.73 5.82
CA GLY A 140 8.79 -16.73 6.62
C GLY A 140 8.42 -18.13 7.13
N PRO A 141 7.22 -18.31 7.67
CA PRO A 141 6.73 -19.60 8.15
C PRO A 141 6.86 -20.66 7.06
N ALA A 142 7.33 -21.85 7.44
CA ALA A 142 7.64 -22.94 6.48
C ALA A 142 7.13 -24.30 6.95
N LYS A 143 6.39 -24.35 8.06
CA LYS A 143 5.82 -25.56 8.62
C LYS A 143 4.36 -25.36 8.95
N ASP A 144 3.51 -26.24 8.42
CA ASP A 144 2.10 -26.31 8.78
C ASP A 144 1.92 -27.00 10.13
N TYR A 145 0.91 -26.58 10.87
CA TYR A 145 0.52 -27.15 12.15
C TYR A 145 -0.94 -27.58 12.11
N PRO A 146 -1.36 -28.52 12.97
CA PRO A 146 -2.77 -28.90 13.11
C PRO A 146 -3.63 -27.69 13.43
N GLY A 147 -4.87 -27.66 12.91
CA GLY A 147 -5.83 -26.57 13.12
C GLY A 147 -6.04 -26.26 14.62
N GLU A 148 -6.11 -24.97 14.94
CA GLU A 148 -6.43 -24.44 16.28
C GLU A 148 -7.44 -23.32 16.13
N ALA A 149 -8.46 -23.30 17.00
CA ALA A 149 -9.51 -22.30 16.90
C ALA A 149 -8.98 -20.87 17.02
N GLY A 150 -9.39 -20.01 16.10
CA GLY A 150 -9.05 -18.58 16.10
C GLY A 150 -7.70 -18.23 15.46
N ILE A 151 -6.91 -19.20 14.99
CA ILE A 151 -5.65 -18.96 14.26
C ILE A 151 -5.60 -19.74 12.95
N GLN A 152 -4.78 -19.25 12.01
CA GLN A 152 -4.55 -19.85 10.70
C GLN A 152 -3.08 -20.28 10.62
N ARG A 153 -2.82 -21.59 10.56
CA ARG A 153 -1.46 -22.15 10.63
C ARG A 153 -1.23 -23.40 9.77
N ASP A 154 -2.00 -23.50 8.69
CA ASP A 154 -2.00 -24.61 7.75
C ASP A 154 -1.70 -24.17 6.30
N ASN A 155 -1.29 -22.91 6.11
CA ASN A 155 -0.94 -22.30 4.81
C ASN A 155 0.43 -21.61 4.85
N SER A 156 1.41 -22.22 5.51
CA SER A 156 2.72 -21.62 5.75
C SER A 156 3.50 -21.28 4.47
N HIS A 157 3.21 -21.93 3.36
CA HIS A 157 3.90 -21.72 2.08
C HIS A 157 3.19 -20.74 1.15
N ASP A 158 2.01 -20.23 1.48
CA ASP A 158 1.25 -19.35 0.59
C ASP A 158 2.01 -18.07 0.24
N TRP A 159 1.86 -17.63 -1.01
CA TRP A 159 2.50 -16.42 -1.48
C TRP A 159 1.96 -15.15 -0.81
N TRP A 160 0.66 -15.14 -0.48
CA TRP A 160 -0.02 -13.93 -0.07
C TRP A 160 0.54 -13.24 1.20
N PRO A 161 0.72 -13.91 2.35
CA PRO A 161 1.26 -13.24 3.55
C PRO A 161 2.67 -12.68 3.33
N ARG A 162 3.44 -13.28 2.41
CA ARG A 162 4.78 -12.79 2.03
C ARG A 162 4.72 -11.48 1.29
N MET A 163 3.69 -11.26 0.46
CA MET A 163 3.51 -10.00 -0.26
C MET A 163 3.31 -8.84 0.72
N VAL A 164 2.59 -9.06 1.82
CA VAL A 164 2.46 -8.07 2.90
C VAL A 164 3.80 -7.82 3.58
N MET A 165 4.55 -8.88 3.90
CA MET A 165 5.87 -8.73 4.52
C MET A 165 6.87 -8.01 3.61
N LEU A 166 6.80 -8.19 2.30
CA LEU A 166 7.65 -7.45 1.34
C LEU A 166 7.35 -5.94 1.38
N LYS A 167 6.07 -5.53 1.50
CA LYS A 167 5.71 -4.10 1.71
C LYS A 167 6.30 -3.56 3.00
N ILE A 168 6.24 -4.34 4.08
CA ILE A 168 6.83 -3.97 5.37
C ILE A 168 8.34 -3.77 5.25
N LEU A 169 9.05 -4.69 4.60
CA LEU A 169 10.49 -4.59 4.39
C LEU A 169 10.87 -3.40 3.51
N GLN A 170 10.08 -3.10 2.48
CA GLN A 170 10.25 -1.89 1.66
C GLN A 170 10.12 -0.62 2.51
N GLN A 171 9.09 -0.53 3.36
CA GLN A 171 8.90 0.60 4.27
C GLN A 171 10.04 0.69 5.30
N TYR A 172 10.49 -0.45 5.83
CA TYR A 172 11.63 -0.49 6.77
C TYR A 172 12.91 0.01 6.12
N TYR A 173 13.21 -0.40 4.88
CA TYR A 173 14.34 0.13 4.12
C TYR A 173 14.19 1.64 3.87
N SER A 174 13.02 2.11 3.48
CA SER A 174 12.74 3.54 3.26
C SER A 174 13.05 4.38 4.50
N ALA A 175 12.77 3.85 5.71
CA ALA A 175 13.01 4.54 6.97
C ALA A 175 14.46 4.43 7.48
N THR A 176 15.17 3.34 7.17
CA THR A 176 16.44 2.98 7.85
C THR A 176 17.64 2.84 6.92
N ASN A 177 17.40 2.67 5.63
CA ASN A 177 18.42 2.32 4.62
C ASN A 177 19.18 1.02 4.95
N ASP A 178 18.52 0.04 5.61
CA ASP A 178 19.15 -1.24 5.98
C ASP A 178 19.42 -2.11 4.75
N GLN A 179 20.67 -2.19 4.34
CA GLN A 179 21.11 -2.89 3.12
C GLN A 179 20.88 -4.41 3.16
N ARG A 180 20.60 -4.98 4.33
CA ARG A 180 20.21 -6.40 4.45
C ARG A 180 18.93 -6.69 3.68
N VAL A 181 17.99 -5.72 3.65
CA VAL A 181 16.70 -5.84 2.93
C VAL A 181 16.92 -6.05 1.43
N ILE A 182 17.85 -5.32 0.82
CA ILE A 182 18.11 -5.42 -0.62
C ILE A 182 18.58 -6.82 -1.01
N ARG A 183 19.56 -7.36 -0.29
CA ARG A 183 20.05 -8.73 -0.53
C ARG A 183 18.95 -9.76 -0.30
N PHE A 184 18.26 -9.66 0.83
CA PHE A 184 17.17 -10.54 1.21
C PHE A 184 16.07 -10.60 0.14
N MET A 185 15.59 -9.45 -0.33
CA MET A 185 14.53 -9.40 -1.34
C MET A 185 15.03 -9.89 -2.70
N THR A 186 16.29 -9.63 -3.06
CA THR A 186 16.91 -10.15 -4.29
C THR A 186 16.91 -11.69 -4.29
N ASP A 187 17.32 -12.31 -3.19
CA ASP A 187 17.37 -13.77 -3.07
C ASP A 187 15.96 -14.37 -3.09
N TYR A 188 15.01 -13.74 -2.40
CA TYR A 188 13.60 -14.16 -2.44
C TYR A 188 12.99 -14.06 -3.84
N PHE A 189 13.21 -12.98 -4.57
CA PHE A 189 12.66 -12.82 -5.90
C PHE A 189 13.31 -13.78 -6.94
N ARG A 190 14.56 -14.17 -6.74
CA ARG A 190 15.16 -15.28 -7.52
C ARG A 190 14.47 -16.61 -7.22
N TYR A 191 14.20 -16.91 -5.95
CA TYR A 191 13.40 -18.06 -5.55
C TYR A 191 12.01 -18.02 -6.20
N GLN A 192 11.33 -16.86 -6.12
CA GLN A 192 9.98 -16.70 -6.67
C GLN A 192 9.95 -16.91 -8.20
N LEU A 193 10.87 -16.29 -8.94
CA LEU A 193 10.98 -16.47 -10.40
C LEU A 193 11.16 -17.95 -10.79
N LYS A 194 11.98 -18.67 -10.04
CA LYS A 194 12.22 -20.09 -10.26
C LYS A 194 11.01 -20.96 -9.92
N THR A 195 10.24 -20.58 -8.90
CA THR A 195 9.20 -21.44 -8.31
C THR A 195 7.82 -21.21 -8.91
N LEU A 196 7.48 -19.99 -9.32
CA LEU A 196 6.17 -19.63 -9.88
C LEU A 196 5.72 -20.46 -11.08
N PRO A 197 6.60 -20.94 -12.00
CA PRO A 197 6.17 -21.81 -13.10
C PRO A 197 5.59 -23.15 -12.63
N GLU A 198 6.08 -23.69 -11.51
CA GLU A 198 5.61 -24.96 -10.94
C GLU A 198 4.52 -24.76 -9.88
N LYS A 199 4.59 -23.65 -9.17
CA LYS A 199 3.66 -23.27 -8.09
C LYS A 199 3.13 -21.87 -8.35
N PRO A 200 2.15 -21.70 -9.23
CA PRO A 200 1.61 -20.40 -9.61
C PRO A 200 1.01 -19.68 -8.41
N LEU A 201 0.67 -18.40 -8.58
CA LEU A 201 0.13 -17.54 -7.51
C LEU A 201 -1.09 -18.17 -6.83
N GLY A 202 -2.00 -18.81 -7.56
CA GLY A 202 -3.18 -19.49 -7.01
C GLY A 202 -2.90 -20.90 -6.47
N ASN A 203 -1.64 -21.35 -6.34
CA ASN A 203 -1.33 -22.75 -5.97
C ASN A 203 -1.85 -23.13 -4.57
N TRP A 204 -1.86 -22.23 -3.62
CA TRP A 204 -2.34 -22.49 -2.25
C TRP A 204 -3.70 -21.86 -2.00
N THR A 205 -3.80 -20.55 -2.20
CA THR A 205 -5.07 -19.83 -2.14
C THR A 205 -5.18 -18.86 -3.31
N PHE A 206 -6.40 -18.48 -3.66
CA PHE A 206 -6.66 -17.49 -4.72
C PHE A 206 -6.27 -16.06 -4.32
N TRP A 207 -6.01 -15.79 -3.05
CA TRP A 207 -5.70 -14.44 -2.57
C TRP A 207 -4.49 -13.83 -3.26
N ALA A 208 -3.44 -14.62 -3.49
CA ALA A 208 -2.23 -14.13 -4.13
C ALA A 208 -2.43 -13.74 -5.61
N GLU A 209 -3.36 -14.36 -6.33
CA GLU A 209 -3.71 -13.96 -7.70
C GLU A 209 -4.38 -12.59 -7.74
N PHE A 210 -5.37 -12.36 -6.86
CA PHE A 210 -6.11 -11.11 -6.80
C PHE A 210 -5.29 -9.94 -6.26
N ARG A 211 -4.30 -10.22 -5.41
CA ARG A 211 -3.49 -9.23 -4.69
C ARG A 211 -2.04 -9.16 -5.18
N ALA A 212 -1.75 -9.76 -6.33
CA ALA A 212 -0.42 -9.87 -6.93
C ALA A 212 0.28 -8.52 -7.15
N CYS A 213 -0.50 -7.45 -7.31
CA CYS A 213 0.02 -6.09 -7.46
C CYS A 213 0.88 -5.63 -6.27
N ASP A 214 0.61 -6.13 -5.06
CA ASP A 214 1.43 -5.82 -3.88
C ASP A 214 2.83 -6.45 -3.98
N ASN A 215 2.93 -7.63 -4.62
CA ASN A 215 4.21 -8.24 -4.96
C ASN A 215 4.91 -7.48 -6.10
N LEU A 216 4.15 -7.19 -7.16
CA LEU A 216 4.66 -6.54 -8.38
C LEU A 216 5.30 -5.17 -8.09
N GLN A 217 4.66 -4.34 -7.23
CA GLN A 217 5.24 -3.06 -6.83
C GLN A 217 6.56 -3.22 -6.07
N ALA A 218 6.68 -4.23 -5.21
CA ALA A 218 7.92 -4.51 -4.49
C ALA A 218 9.03 -4.99 -5.44
N VAL A 219 8.68 -5.74 -6.49
CA VAL A 219 9.60 -6.14 -7.57
C VAL A 219 10.14 -4.92 -8.31
N TYR A 220 9.26 -4.00 -8.72
CA TYR A 220 9.70 -2.77 -9.43
C TYR A 220 10.47 -1.83 -8.53
N TRP A 221 10.09 -1.73 -7.25
CA TRP A 221 10.85 -0.98 -6.28
C TRP A 221 12.30 -1.49 -6.17
N LEU A 222 12.49 -2.82 -6.05
CA LEU A 222 13.83 -3.41 -5.99
C LEU A 222 14.59 -3.22 -7.30
N TYR A 223 13.90 -3.35 -8.45
CA TYR A 223 14.52 -3.08 -9.77
C TYR A 223 15.07 -1.65 -9.84
N ASN A 224 14.35 -0.67 -9.35
CA ASN A 224 14.80 0.73 -9.34
C ASN A 224 16.09 0.92 -8.54
N ILE A 225 16.31 0.12 -7.50
CA ILE A 225 17.52 0.17 -6.67
C ILE A 225 18.67 -0.59 -7.32
N THR A 226 18.44 -1.86 -7.69
CA THR A 226 19.51 -2.77 -8.12
C THR A 226 19.80 -2.71 -9.61
N GLY A 227 18.77 -2.53 -10.44
CA GLY A 227 18.87 -2.65 -11.90
C GLY A 227 18.92 -4.08 -12.41
N ASP A 228 18.69 -5.08 -11.58
CA ASP A 228 18.74 -6.50 -11.94
C ASP A 228 17.62 -6.86 -12.90
N SER A 229 17.95 -7.20 -14.16
CA SER A 229 16.98 -7.42 -15.25
C SER A 229 16.01 -8.57 -14.99
N PHE A 230 16.41 -9.61 -14.22
CA PHE A 230 15.53 -10.73 -13.90
C PHE A 230 14.24 -10.28 -13.17
N LEU A 231 14.26 -9.12 -12.51
CA LEU A 231 13.09 -8.54 -11.83
C LEU A 231 12.01 -8.11 -12.83
N LEU A 232 12.40 -7.71 -14.04
CA LEU A 232 11.43 -7.41 -15.10
C LEU A 232 10.79 -8.70 -15.65
N ASP A 233 11.57 -9.78 -15.77
CA ASP A 233 11.04 -11.10 -16.15
C ASP A 233 10.06 -11.61 -15.09
N LEU A 234 10.42 -11.45 -13.81
CA LEU A 234 9.53 -11.77 -12.70
C LEU A 234 8.25 -10.90 -12.72
N GLY A 235 8.38 -9.60 -12.97
CA GLY A 235 7.23 -8.68 -13.07
C GLY A 235 6.24 -9.13 -14.15
N LYS A 236 6.74 -9.50 -15.33
CA LYS A 236 5.92 -10.05 -16.42
C LYS A 236 5.24 -11.37 -16.03
N LEU A 237 5.96 -12.27 -15.36
CA LEU A 237 5.41 -13.56 -14.92
C LEU A 237 4.31 -13.36 -13.85
N ILE A 238 4.51 -12.46 -12.90
CA ILE A 238 3.50 -12.12 -11.89
C ILE A 238 2.25 -11.56 -12.57
N HIS A 239 2.39 -10.61 -13.49
CA HIS A 239 1.25 -10.05 -14.24
C HIS A 239 0.47 -11.15 -14.99
N GLN A 240 1.18 -12.05 -15.66
CA GLN A 240 0.55 -13.17 -16.40
C GLN A 240 -0.24 -14.12 -15.50
N GLN A 241 0.14 -14.26 -14.24
CA GLN A 241 -0.52 -15.11 -13.25
C GLN A 241 -1.51 -14.36 -12.36
N SER A 242 -1.57 -13.03 -12.46
CA SER A 242 -2.51 -12.20 -11.73
C SER A 242 -3.93 -12.35 -12.27
N PHE A 243 -4.91 -12.13 -11.40
CA PHE A 243 -6.29 -11.94 -11.86
C PHE A 243 -6.36 -10.72 -12.79
N SER A 244 -6.95 -10.90 -13.98
CA SER A 244 -7.07 -9.83 -14.98
C SER A 244 -8.20 -8.86 -14.64
N PHE A 245 -7.88 -7.74 -14.00
CA PHE A 245 -8.84 -6.65 -13.77
C PHE A 245 -9.27 -5.97 -15.07
N VAL A 246 -8.41 -5.95 -16.09
CA VAL A 246 -8.75 -5.44 -17.42
C VAL A 246 -9.89 -6.26 -18.05
N ASP A 247 -9.75 -7.59 -18.02
CA ASP A 247 -10.80 -8.47 -18.57
C ASP A 247 -12.10 -8.39 -17.77
N MET A 248 -12.02 -8.26 -16.44
CA MET A 248 -13.18 -8.07 -15.58
C MET A 248 -13.97 -6.81 -15.98
N VAL A 249 -13.27 -5.70 -16.22
CA VAL A 249 -13.87 -4.45 -16.69
C VAL A 249 -14.49 -4.63 -18.09
N ASN A 250 -13.77 -5.26 -19.01
CA ASN A 250 -14.22 -5.49 -20.39
C ASN A 250 -15.47 -6.37 -20.46
N ARG A 251 -15.61 -7.35 -19.54
CA ARG A 251 -16.83 -8.16 -19.42
C ARG A 251 -18.00 -7.42 -18.75
N GLY A 252 -17.76 -6.23 -18.18
CA GLY A 252 -18.76 -5.47 -17.44
C GLY A 252 -19.14 -6.10 -16.10
N ASP A 253 -18.23 -6.86 -15.48
CA ASP A 253 -18.47 -7.54 -14.21
C ASP A 253 -18.74 -6.54 -13.07
N LEU A 254 -18.11 -5.36 -13.09
CA LEU A 254 -18.32 -4.28 -12.13
C LEU A 254 -19.68 -3.56 -12.23
N LYS A 255 -20.54 -3.99 -13.15
CA LYS A 255 -21.93 -3.51 -13.25
C LYS A 255 -22.92 -4.44 -12.55
N ARG A 256 -22.44 -5.55 -12.00
CA ARG A 256 -23.24 -6.62 -11.41
C ARG A 256 -22.81 -6.87 -9.95
N ILE A 257 -23.74 -7.35 -9.16
CA ILE A 257 -23.46 -7.77 -7.77
C ILE A 257 -22.80 -9.15 -7.74
N ASN A 258 -22.14 -9.48 -6.62
CA ASN A 258 -21.55 -10.79 -6.31
C ASN A 258 -20.48 -11.26 -7.33
N THR A 259 -19.80 -10.35 -8.01
CA THR A 259 -18.82 -10.69 -9.05
C THR A 259 -17.40 -10.75 -8.53
N ILE A 260 -17.10 -10.11 -7.40
CA ILE A 260 -15.77 -10.09 -6.79
C ILE A 260 -15.89 -9.80 -5.30
N HIS A 261 -14.98 -10.39 -4.52
CA HIS A 261 -14.77 -10.04 -3.12
C HIS A 261 -14.26 -8.60 -3.00
N CYS A 262 -14.86 -7.80 -2.12
CA CYS A 262 -14.67 -6.35 -2.08
C CYS A 262 -13.24 -5.93 -1.71
N VAL A 263 -12.57 -6.65 -0.79
CA VAL A 263 -11.17 -6.35 -0.45
C VAL A 263 -10.22 -6.73 -1.57
N ASN A 264 -10.50 -7.82 -2.31
CA ASN A 264 -9.72 -8.17 -3.51
C ASN A 264 -9.83 -7.09 -4.58
N LEU A 265 -11.02 -6.50 -4.75
CA LEU A 265 -11.20 -5.35 -5.64
C LEU A 265 -10.39 -4.15 -5.16
N ALA A 266 -10.49 -3.81 -3.87
CA ALA A 266 -9.78 -2.67 -3.29
C ALA A 266 -8.25 -2.78 -3.47
N GLN A 267 -7.69 -3.96 -3.20
CA GLN A 267 -6.26 -4.20 -3.35
C GLN A 267 -5.83 -4.35 -4.80
N GLY A 268 -6.57 -5.14 -5.58
CA GLY A 268 -6.15 -5.56 -6.90
C GLY A 268 -6.36 -4.53 -8.00
N ILE A 269 -7.29 -3.59 -7.82
CA ILE A 269 -7.66 -2.61 -8.87
C ILE A 269 -6.47 -1.75 -9.35
N LYS A 270 -5.42 -1.62 -8.56
CA LYS A 270 -4.19 -0.92 -8.93
C LYS A 270 -3.27 -1.74 -9.85
N GLU A 271 -3.50 -3.04 -10.00
CA GLU A 271 -2.61 -3.93 -10.75
C GLU A 271 -2.32 -3.43 -12.16
N PRO A 272 -3.32 -3.05 -12.99
CA PRO A 272 -3.04 -2.57 -14.33
C PRO A 272 -2.18 -1.29 -14.34
N VAL A 273 -2.36 -0.38 -13.37
CA VAL A 273 -1.56 0.84 -13.26
C VAL A 273 -0.11 0.51 -12.86
N ILE A 274 0.08 -0.48 -11.96
CA ILE A 274 1.43 -0.89 -11.58
C ILE A 274 2.14 -1.54 -12.77
N TYR A 275 1.48 -2.44 -13.51
CA TYR A 275 2.07 -3.10 -14.67
C TYR A 275 2.31 -2.15 -15.85
N TYR A 276 1.47 -1.11 -16.02
CA TYR A 276 1.68 -0.04 -17.00
C TYR A 276 3.11 0.53 -16.96
N GLN A 277 3.76 0.53 -15.82
CA GLN A 277 5.14 1.03 -15.71
C GLN A 277 6.12 0.21 -16.55
N GLN A 278 5.91 -1.10 -16.70
CA GLN A 278 6.76 -1.99 -17.52
C GLN A 278 6.26 -2.08 -18.96
N GLU A 279 4.96 -2.08 -19.18
CA GLU A 279 4.33 -2.14 -20.50
C GLU A 279 3.35 -0.96 -20.64
N PRO A 280 3.80 0.17 -21.20
CA PRO A 280 3.04 1.42 -21.20
C PRO A 280 1.91 1.44 -22.26
N ASP A 281 0.98 0.49 -22.17
CA ASP A 281 -0.23 0.50 -22.96
C ASP A 281 -1.33 1.28 -22.24
N LYS A 282 -1.91 2.26 -22.95
CA LYS A 282 -2.99 3.10 -22.43
C LYS A 282 -4.20 2.29 -21.97
N MET A 283 -4.41 1.10 -22.51
CA MET A 283 -5.52 0.22 -22.14
C MET A 283 -5.58 -0.06 -20.63
N TYR A 284 -4.42 -0.17 -19.97
CA TYR A 284 -4.35 -0.40 -18.52
C TYR A 284 -4.93 0.76 -17.73
N LEU A 285 -4.57 1.99 -18.11
CA LEU A 285 -5.07 3.21 -17.44
C LEU A 285 -6.57 3.43 -17.76
N ASP A 286 -6.99 3.22 -19.00
CA ASP A 286 -8.37 3.36 -19.41
C ASP A 286 -9.29 2.33 -18.72
N ALA A 287 -8.82 1.09 -18.54
CA ALA A 287 -9.56 0.06 -17.82
C ALA A 287 -9.81 0.47 -16.36
N VAL A 288 -8.78 1.00 -15.67
CA VAL A 288 -8.92 1.43 -14.27
C VAL A 288 -9.88 2.64 -14.16
N LYS A 289 -9.78 3.62 -15.06
CA LYS A 289 -10.73 4.74 -15.10
C LYS A 289 -12.17 4.27 -15.35
N CYS A 290 -12.34 3.31 -16.23
CA CYS A 290 -13.64 2.67 -16.48
C CYS A 290 -14.13 1.95 -15.22
N ALA A 291 -13.25 1.20 -14.53
CA ALA A 291 -13.58 0.51 -13.29
C ALA A 291 -14.10 1.46 -12.22
N PHE A 292 -13.40 2.56 -11.95
CA PHE A 292 -13.84 3.55 -10.94
C PHE A 292 -15.17 4.23 -11.33
N ARG A 293 -15.38 4.50 -12.62
CA ARG A 293 -16.68 5.01 -13.09
C ARG A 293 -17.81 4.00 -12.84
N ASP A 294 -17.61 2.73 -13.21
CA ASP A 294 -18.61 1.68 -13.06
C ASP A 294 -18.87 1.38 -11.57
N ILE A 295 -17.82 1.28 -10.74
CA ILE A 295 -17.95 1.13 -9.28
C ILE A 295 -18.79 2.29 -8.71
N ARG A 296 -18.48 3.54 -9.04
CA ARG A 296 -19.21 4.70 -8.54
C ARG A 296 -20.68 4.67 -8.97
N GLN A 297 -20.95 4.29 -10.21
CA GLN A 297 -22.31 4.29 -10.77
C GLN A 297 -23.17 3.16 -10.19
N PHE A 298 -22.63 1.96 -10.04
CA PHE A 298 -23.42 0.77 -9.72
C PHE A 298 -23.32 0.35 -8.25
N HIS A 299 -22.28 0.75 -7.54
CA HIS A 299 -22.00 0.33 -6.16
C HIS A 299 -21.63 1.49 -5.22
N GLY A 300 -21.45 2.73 -5.75
CA GLY A 300 -20.92 3.86 -5.00
C GLY A 300 -21.76 4.24 -3.80
N GLN A 301 -21.06 4.53 -2.71
CA GLN A 301 -21.61 5.05 -1.45
C GLN A 301 -21.13 6.49 -1.22
N PRO A 302 -21.89 7.36 -0.52
CA PRO A 302 -21.60 8.79 -0.42
C PRO A 302 -20.27 9.11 0.28
N GLN A 303 -19.79 8.26 1.19
CA GLN A 303 -18.53 8.43 1.90
C GLN A 303 -17.28 8.09 1.04
N GLY A 304 -17.45 7.77 -0.23
CA GLY A 304 -16.37 7.46 -1.16
C GLY A 304 -16.10 5.96 -1.34
N MET A 305 -16.75 5.12 -0.54
CA MET A 305 -16.67 3.66 -0.67
C MET A 305 -17.70 3.11 -1.67
N TYR A 306 -17.74 1.81 -1.78
CA TYR A 306 -18.74 1.05 -2.51
C TYR A 306 -19.44 0.05 -1.57
N GLY A 307 -20.65 -0.34 -1.92
CA GLY A 307 -21.38 -1.42 -1.25
C GLY A 307 -20.69 -2.75 -1.48
N GLY A 308 -20.18 -3.31 -0.39
CA GLY A 308 -19.41 -4.55 -0.39
C GLY A 308 -19.36 -5.12 1.03
N ASP A 309 -20.27 -6.02 1.29
CA ASP A 309 -20.36 -6.81 2.52
C ASP A 309 -19.87 -8.25 2.22
N GLU A 310 -18.56 -8.39 2.03
CA GLU A 310 -17.72 -9.43 1.45
C GLU A 310 -17.64 -9.35 -0.08
N ALA A 311 -18.74 -9.35 -0.82
CA ALA A 311 -18.77 -9.17 -2.28
C ALA A 311 -19.39 -7.84 -2.66
N LEU A 312 -19.15 -7.38 -3.90
CA LEU A 312 -19.84 -6.20 -4.45
C LEU A 312 -21.34 -6.39 -4.42
N HIS A 313 -22.07 -5.46 -3.78
CA HIS A 313 -23.49 -5.65 -3.46
C HIS A 313 -24.43 -4.52 -3.93
N GLY A 314 -23.97 -3.60 -4.73
CA GLY A 314 -24.78 -2.50 -5.25
C GLY A 314 -24.65 -1.21 -4.42
N ASN A 315 -25.48 -0.22 -4.74
CA ASN A 315 -25.46 1.11 -4.15
C ASN A 315 -26.56 1.36 -3.10
N ASN A 316 -27.26 0.33 -2.66
CA ASN A 316 -28.29 0.47 -1.63
C ASN A 316 -27.61 0.93 -0.32
N PRO A 317 -28.07 2.02 0.32
CA PRO A 317 -27.44 2.57 1.52
C PRO A 317 -27.55 1.66 2.76
N THR A 318 -28.36 0.59 2.70
CA THR A 318 -28.43 -0.45 3.75
C THR A 318 -27.38 -1.54 3.59
N GLN A 319 -26.62 -1.55 2.49
CA GLN A 319 -25.52 -2.48 2.30
C GLN A 319 -24.28 -2.05 3.10
N GLY A 320 -23.46 -3.03 3.48
CA GLY A 320 -22.24 -2.79 4.21
C GLY A 320 -21.11 -2.28 3.30
N SER A 321 -20.17 -1.55 3.90
CA SER A 321 -18.85 -1.29 3.33
C SER A 321 -17.79 -1.73 4.32
N GLU A 322 -16.92 -2.65 3.92
CA GLU A 322 -15.94 -3.26 4.80
C GLU A 322 -14.75 -2.34 5.08
N LEU A 323 -14.29 -2.32 6.33
CA LEU A 323 -13.14 -1.50 6.74
C LEU A 323 -11.83 -1.89 6.03
N CYS A 324 -11.60 -3.20 5.78
CA CYS A 324 -10.44 -3.62 5.00
C CYS A 324 -10.47 -3.02 3.60
N SER A 325 -11.64 -2.98 2.96
CA SER A 325 -11.79 -2.35 1.63
C SER A 325 -11.44 -0.86 1.67
N ALA A 326 -11.79 -0.15 2.74
CA ALA A 326 -11.47 1.27 2.88
C ALA A 326 -9.94 1.49 2.93
N VAL A 327 -9.24 0.81 3.83
CA VAL A 327 -7.78 1.02 3.98
C VAL A 327 -6.97 0.50 2.79
N GLU A 328 -7.41 -0.59 2.16
CA GLU A 328 -6.73 -1.13 0.98
C GLU A 328 -7.00 -0.30 -0.28
N LEU A 329 -8.20 0.28 -0.41
CA LEU A 329 -8.47 1.19 -1.51
C LEU A 329 -7.70 2.50 -1.36
N MET A 330 -7.55 3.01 -0.12
CA MET A 330 -6.69 4.18 0.14
C MET A 330 -5.26 3.90 -0.35
N TYR A 331 -4.68 2.76 0.06
CA TYR A 331 -3.33 2.39 -0.37
C TYR A 331 -3.22 2.23 -1.90
N SER A 332 -4.25 1.66 -2.54
CA SER A 332 -4.29 1.54 -4.00
C SER A 332 -4.33 2.91 -4.69
N LEU A 333 -5.12 3.83 -4.16
CA LEU A 333 -5.21 5.21 -4.67
C LEU A 333 -3.89 5.97 -4.49
N GLU A 334 -3.21 5.82 -3.34
CA GLU A 334 -1.88 6.38 -3.08
C GLU A 334 -0.86 5.97 -4.16
N LYS A 335 -0.83 4.67 -4.50
CA LYS A 335 0.07 4.15 -5.53
C LYS A 335 -0.33 4.59 -6.94
N MET A 336 -1.63 4.68 -7.23
CA MET A 336 -2.10 5.18 -8.52
C MET A 336 -1.81 6.68 -8.70
N VAL A 337 -1.95 7.50 -7.66
CA VAL A 337 -1.52 8.91 -7.67
C VAL A 337 -0.02 9.01 -7.94
N GLU A 338 0.81 8.23 -7.24
CA GLU A 338 2.27 8.23 -7.42
C GLU A 338 2.67 7.92 -8.86
N ILE A 339 2.04 6.92 -9.49
CA ILE A 339 2.42 6.43 -10.82
C ILE A 339 1.86 7.31 -11.94
N THR A 340 0.67 7.87 -11.77
CA THR A 340 -0.04 8.57 -12.85
C THR A 340 -0.08 10.09 -12.69
N GLY A 341 0.00 10.61 -11.45
CA GLY A 341 -0.27 12.02 -11.14
C GLY A 341 -1.72 12.43 -11.35
N ASP A 342 -2.65 11.48 -11.50
CA ASP A 342 -4.05 11.76 -11.78
C ASP A 342 -4.77 12.26 -10.52
N ILE A 343 -5.30 13.47 -10.59
CA ILE A 343 -5.98 14.15 -9.47
C ILE A 343 -7.29 13.48 -9.06
N ASP A 344 -7.95 12.75 -9.95
CA ASP A 344 -9.19 12.04 -9.62
C ASP A 344 -8.95 10.96 -8.55
N PHE A 345 -7.75 10.33 -8.57
CA PHE A 345 -7.35 9.37 -7.53
C PHE A 345 -7.04 10.07 -6.21
N ALA A 346 -6.42 11.24 -6.24
CA ALA A 346 -6.14 12.03 -5.04
C ALA A 346 -7.43 12.52 -4.38
N ASP A 347 -8.38 13.05 -5.14
CA ASP A 347 -9.70 13.47 -4.64
C ASP A 347 -10.47 12.30 -4.04
N HIS A 348 -10.38 11.12 -4.66
CA HIS A 348 -11.05 9.93 -4.13
C HIS A 348 -10.40 9.45 -2.83
N LEU A 349 -9.06 9.44 -2.77
CA LEU A 349 -8.30 9.13 -1.55
C LEU A 349 -8.72 10.04 -0.38
N GLU A 350 -8.74 11.36 -0.62
CA GLU A 350 -9.14 12.34 0.40
C GLU A 350 -10.58 12.10 0.88
N ARG A 351 -11.50 11.77 -0.03
CA ARG A 351 -12.89 11.45 0.33
C ARG A 351 -13.00 10.25 1.25
N ILE A 352 -12.28 9.16 0.99
CA ILE A 352 -12.28 7.97 1.86
C ILE A 352 -11.62 8.29 3.19
N ALA A 353 -10.46 8.95 3.16
CA ALA A 353 -9.69 9.29 4.36
C ALA A 353 -10.49 10.13 5.36
N PHE A 354 -11.29 11.08 4.88
CA PHE A 354 -12.02 12.00 5.75
C PHE A 354 -13.49 11.60 6.03
N ASN A 355 -14.03 10.61 5.32
CA ASN A 355 -15.41 10.21 5.53
C ASN A 355 -15.56 8.73 5.91
N ALA A 356 -14.98 7.79 5.14
CA ALA A 356 -15.17 6.37 5.38
C ALA A 356 -14.30 5.84 6.52
N LEU A 357 -13.00 6.16 6.52
CA LEU A 357 -12.05 5.64 7.51
C LEU A 357 -12.41 6.06 8.96
N PRO A 358 -12.64 7.34 9.28
CA PRO A 358 -12.89 7.77 10.68
C PRO A 358 -14.21 7.27 11.24
N THR A 359 -15.19 6.95 10.39
CA THR A 359 -16.51 6.50 10.85
C THR A 359 -16.56 5.02 11.24
N GLN A 360 -15.56 4.24 10.86
CA GLN A 360 -15.48 2.81 11.17
C GLN A 360 -14.58 2.48 12.37
N ILE A 361 -13.89 3.45 12.93
CA ILE A 361 -12.96 3.26 14.05
C ILE A 361 -13.38 4.18 15.18
N SER A 362 -13.37 3.69 16.43
CA SER A 362 -13.65 4.52 17.60
C SER A 362 -12.59 5.61 17.80
N ASP A 363 -12.97 6.73 18.44
CA ASP A 363 -12.10 7.89 18.65
C ASP A 363 -10.80 7.56 19.40
N ASP A 364 -10.82 6.54 20.25
CA ASP A 364 -9.67 6.06 21.00
C ASP A 364 -8.86 4.96 20.23
N PHE A 365 -9.28 4.61 19.04
CA PHE A 365 -8.70 3.52 18.22
C PHE A 365 -8.71 2.13 18.88
N MET A 366 -9.58 1.90 19.88
CA MET A 366 -9.65 0.61 20.56
C MET A 366 -10.59 -0.37 19.89
N THR A 367 -11.57 0.14 19.13
CA THR A 367 -12.62 -0.67 18.50
C THR A 367 -12.90 -0.23 17.07
N LYS A 368 -13.48 -1.15 16.30
CA LYS A 368 -13.89 -0.87 14.90
C LYS A 368 -15.26 -1.48 14.61
N GLN A 369 -15.95 -0.97 13.59
CA GLN A 369 -17.02 -1.69 12.89
C GLN A 369 -16.42 -2.51 11.75
N TYR A 370 -16.95 -3.70 11.51
CA TYR A 370 -16.58 -4.52 10.36
C TYR A 370 -17.20 -3.93 9.10
N PHE A 371 -18.53 -3.77 9.08
CA PHE A 371 -19.25 -3.06 8.03
C PHE A 371 -19.86 -1.75 8.56
N GLN A 372 -19.63 -0.65 7.86
CA GLN A 372 -20.40 0.57 8.01
C GLN A 372 -21.55 0.60 6.98
N GLN A 373 -22.59 1.37 7.28
CA GLN A 373 -23.71 1.64 6.38
C GLN A 373 -23.86 3.15 6.16
N ALA A 374 -24.13 3.57 4.93
CA ALA A 374 -24.31 5.00 4.61
C ALA A 374 -25.50 5.64 5.34
N ASN A 375 -26.56 4.86 5.63
CA ASN A 375 -27.73 5.29 6.38
C ASN A 375 -27.84 4.64 7.77
N GLN A 376 -26.71 4.43 8.43
CA GLN A 376 -26.67 3.77 9.74
C GLN A 376 -27.47 4.54 10.80
N VAL A 377 -28.58 3.98 11.25
CA VAL A 377 -29.46 4.62 12.25
C VAL A 377 -29.03 4.28 13.66
N MET A 378 -28.54 3.06 13.89
CA MET A 378 -28.07 2.62 15.20
C MET A 378 -26.94 1.57 15.06
N VAL A 379 -26.14 1.53 16.10
CA VAL A 379 -25.14 0.46 16.35
C VAL A 379 -25.77 -0.55 17.31
N SER A 380 -25.99 -1.76 16.83
CA SER A 380 -26.60 -2.80 17.66
C SER A 380 -26.23 -4.19 17.16
N ARG A 381 -26.17 -5.14 18.10
CA ARG A 381 -26.06 -6.54 17.77
C ARG A 381 -27.39 -7.04 17.18
N HIS A 382 -27.40 -7.18 15.86
CA HIS A 382 -28.57 -7.63 15.14
C HIS A 382 -28.18 -8.10 13.73
N ARG A 383 -28.80 -9.18 13.25
CA ARG A 383 -28.66 -9.59 11.86
C ARG A 383 -29.21 -8.50 10.94
N ARG A 384 -28.41 -8.13 9.95
CA ARG A 384 -28.74 -7.12 8.94
C ARG A 384 -28.87 -7.78 7.56
N ASN A 385 -29.25 -6.98 6.58
CA ASN A 385 -29.32 -7.44 5.20
C ASN A 385 -27.93 -7.41 4.54
N PHE A 386 -26.94 -8.03 5.21
CA PHE A 386 -25.61 -8.23 4.67
C PHE A 386 -25.48 -9.62 4.05
N ASP A 387 -24.57 -9.76 3.10
CA ASP A 387 -24.30 -11.04 2.44
C ASP A 387 -23.71 -12.07 3.44
N GLN A 388 -22.92 -11.60 4.37
CA GLN A 388 -22.37 -12.38 5.47
C GLN A 388 -22.92 -11.92 6.83
N ASP A 389 -22.98 -12.83 7.79
CA ASP A 389 -23.43 -12.55 9.16
C ASP A 389 -22.49 -13.19 10.18
N HIS A 390 -21.75 -12.37 10.90
CA HIS A 390 -20.84 -12.79 11.98
C HIS A 390 -21.53 -12.68 13.35
N GLY A 391 -22.62 -13.38 13.51
CA GLY A 391 -23.41 -13.41 14.74
C GLY A 391 -24.09 -12.07 15.07
N GLY A 392 -24.42 -11.29 14.04
CA GLY A 392 -25.08 -9.99 14.16
C GLY A 392 -24.17 -8.89 14.70
N THR A 393 -22.83 -9.10 14.70
CA THR A 393 -21.88 -8.16 15.30
C THR A 393 -21.21 -7.22 14.28
N ASP A 394 -21.46 -7.40 12.99
CA ASP A 394 -20.76 -6.74 11.88
C ASP A 394 -20.83 -5.21 11.93
N ASN A 395 -21.93 -4.68 12.45
CA ASN A 395 -22.15 -3.24 12.61
C ASN A 395 -21.90 -2.76 14.05
N CYS A 396 -21.32 -3.58 14.93
CA CYS A 396 -21.01 -3.20 16.30
C CYS A 396 -19.56 -2.72 16.41
N PHE A 397 -19.33 -1.68 17.26
CA PHE A 397 -17.98 -1.35 17.66
C PHE A 397 -17.43 -2.38 18.64
N GLY A 398 -16.34 -3.01 18.27
CA GLY A 398 -15.60 -3.97 19.07
C GLY A 398 -14.32 -4.35 18.34
N LEU A 399 -13.26 -4.71 19.05
CA LEU A 399 -11.99 -5.03 18.40
C LEU A 399 -12.13 -6.24 17.45
N LEU A 400 -12.82 -7.30 17.90
CA LEU A 400 -12.97 -8.55 17.15
C LEU A 400 -14.40 -8.79 16.62
N THR A 401 -15.28 -7.77 16.63
CA THR A 401 -16.64 -7.87 16.05
C THR A 401 -16.57 -8.04 14.54
N GLY A 402 -17.56 -8.72 13.94
CA GLY A 402 -17.50 -9.15 12.55
C GLY A 402 -16.39 -10.18 12.35
N TYR A 403 -15.64 -10.09 11.27
CA TYR A 403 -14.46 -10.93 11.04
C TYR A 403 -13.17 -10.19 11.48
N PRO A 404 -12.16 -10.90 12.04
CA PRO A 404 -11.00 -10.24 12.65
C PRO A 404 -9.94 -9.72 11.67
N CYS A 405 -10.08 -9.89 10.36
CA CYS A 405 -9.14 -9.32 9.37
C CYS A 405 -9.05 -7.80 9.51
N CYS A 406 -10.17 -7.10 9.65
CA CYS A 406 -10.19 -5.64 9.81
C CYS A 406 -9.52 -5.17 11.10
N ALA A 407 -9.59 -5.97 12.19
CA ALA A 407 -8.86 -5.68 13.43
C ALA A 407 -7.33 -5.66 13.22
N SER A 408 -6.86 -6.37 12.21
CA SER A 408 -5.44 -6.45 11.85
C SER A 408 -5.04 -5.42 10.79
N ASN A 409 -5.96 -5.10 9.88
CA ASN A 409 -5.67 -4.28 8.69
C ASN A 409 -5.94 -2.78 8.87
N MET A 410 -6.81 -2.37 9.79
CA MET A 410 -7.18 -0.96 10.00
C MET A 410 -6.01 -0.03 10.30
N HIS A 411 -4.91 -0.59 10.76
CA HIS A 411 -3.78 0.15 11.31
C HIS A 411 -3.00 0.96 10.27
N GLN A 412 -3.08 0.56 8.99
CA GLN A 412 -2.33 1.20 7.91
C GLN A 412 -2.95 2.51 7.41
N GLY A 413 -4.25 2.75 7.62
CA GLY A 413 -4.99 3.85 6.99
C GLY A 413 -4.34 5.23 7.21
N TRP A 414 -4.32 5.73 8.44
CA TRP A 414 -3.77 7.05 8.73
C TRP A 414 -2.25 7.17 8.55
N PRO A 415 -1.42 6.19 8.93
CA PRO A 415 0.01 6.29 8.72
C PRO A 415 0.40 6.36 7.24
N LYS A 416 -0.16 5.51 6.39
CA LYS A 416 0.11 5.55 4.95
C LYS A 416 -0.47 6.78 4.27
N PHE A 417 -1.67 7.21 4.66
CA PHE A 417 -2.22 8.49 4.21
C PHE A 417 -1.28 9.66 4.56
N THR A 418 -0.74 9.69 5.78
CA THR A 418 0.23 10.71 6.19
C THR A 418 1.48 10.69 5.32
N GLN A 419 2.00 9.49 5.02
CA GLN A 419 3.17 9.31 4.15
C GLN A 419 2.90 9.77 2.71
N SER A 420 1.64 9.76 2.28
CA SER A 420 1.21 10.09 0.92
C SER A 420 0.66 11.52 0.76
N LEU A 421 0.80 12.40 1.77
CA LEU A 421 0.39 13.80 1.67
C LEU A 421 1.28 14.61 0.69
N TRP A 422 2.56 14.24 0.62
CA TRP A 422 3.56 14.93 -0.17
C TRP A 422 4.37 13.93 -0.98
N TYR A 423 4.65 14.30 -2.20
CA TYR A 423 5.56 13.56 -3.08
C TYR A 423 6.61 14.50 -3.65
N ALA A 424 7.76 13.98 -3.98
CA ALA A 424 8.72 14.71 -4.79
C ALA A 424 8.35 14.67 -6.27
N THR A 425 8.76 15.69 -7.00
CA THR A 425 8.65 15.75 -8.46
C THR A 425 10.02 15.57 -9.12
N PRO A 426 10.09 15.09 -10.38
CA PRO A 426 11.36 14.83 -11.07
C PRO A 426 12.24 16.06 -11.30
N ASP A 427 11.68 17.26 -11.21
CA ASP A 427 12.37 18.56 -11.32
C ASP A 427 12.91 19.08 -9.98
N GLY A 428 12.80 18.29 -8.91
CA GLY A 428 13.28 18.64 -7.57
C GLY A 428 12.29 19.46 -6.74
N GLY A 429 11.03 19.53 -7.18
CA GLY A 429 9.93 20.16 -6.45
C GLY A 429 9.20 19.18 -5.53
N LEU A 430 8.11 19.67 -4.93
CA LEU A 430 7.17 18.91 -4.11
C LEU A 430 5.74 19.06 -4.65
N ALA A 431 4.99 17.98 -4.65
CA ALA A 431 3.56 17.94 -4.93
C ALA A 431 2.78 17.62 -3.66
N VAL A 432 1.72 18.38 -3.39
CA VAL A 432 0.74 18.11 -2.33
C VAL A 432 -0.43 17.37 -2.96
N THR A 433 -0.74 16.20 -2.48
CA THR A 433 -1.80 15.35 -3.04
C THR A 433 -3.05 15.31 -2.18
N ALA A 434 -2.92 15.62 -0.90
CA ALA A 434 -4.05 15.80 0.03
C ALA A 434 -3.69 16.85 1.09
N TYR A 435 -4.70 17.58 1.58
CA TYR A 435 -4.49 18.64 2.55
C TYR A 435 -4.77 18.17 3.98
N ALA A 436 -3.69 18.00 4.74
CA ALA A 436 -3.74 17.76 6.17
C ALA A 436 -2.58 18.48 6.87
N PRO A 437 -2.70 18.85 8.16
CA PRO A 437 -1.63 19.55 8.87
C PRO A 437 -0.36 18.70 8.92
N SER A 438 0.71 19.18 8.25
CA SER A 438 1.98 18.45 8.17
C SER A 438 3.14 19.38 7.83
N GLU A 439 4.36 18.93 8.08
CA GLU A 439 5.62 19.56 7.68
C GLU A 439 6.59 18.52 7.16
#